data_c723ebd58ec398424a472a1a745400e4
#
_entry.id   c723ebd58ec398424a472a1a745400e4
#
_cell.length_a   1.000
_cell.length_b   1.000
_cell.length_c   1.000
_cell.angle_alpha   90.00
_cell.angle_beta   90.00
_cell.angle_gamma   90.00
#
_symmetry.space_group_name_H-M   'P 1'
#
loop_
_entity.id
_entity.type
_entity.pdbx_description
1 polymer ?
#
loop_
_entity_poly.entity_id
_entity_poly.type
_entity_poly.pdbx_seq_one_letter_code
_entity_poly.pdbx_strand_id
1 'polypeptide(L)'
;MKKIIVTGGLGFIGSNLIELLLKKNYFVINVDKVTYSSNFYNTKTFKNDKNYKFIKCDINNKKIEQIFNKYKPIGIFNLAAETHVDRS
;
A
#
# COMPACT_ATOMS: atom_id res chain seq x y z
N MET A 1 15.20 9.01 -3.80
CA MET A 1 14.14 8.87 -2.77
C MET A 1 13.87 7.39 -2.54
N LYS A 2 13.83 6.99 -1.29
CA LYS A 2 13.60 5.59 -0.94
C LYS A 2 12.15 5.21 -1.14
N LYS A 3 11.90 4.01 -1.65
CA LYS A 3 10.56 3.55 -1.98
C LYS A 3 10.13 2.45 -1.02
N ILE A 4 8.87 2.51 -0.60
CA ILE A 4 8.26 1.51 0.29
C ILE A 4 6.95 1.08 -0.32
N ILE A 5 6.70 -0.24 -0.30
CA ILE A 5 5.42 -0.77 -0.73
C ILE A 5 4.56 -1.05 0.50
N VAL A 6 3.31 -0.61 0.46
CA VAL A 6 2.32 -0.92 1.48
C VAL A 6 1.19 -1.68 0.81
N THR A 7 0.90 -2.88 1.28
CA THR A 7 -0.25 -3.63 0.77
C THR A 7 -1.41 -3.45 1.74
N GLY A 8 -2.61 -3.28 1.19
CA GLY A 8 -3.78 -3.02 2.02
C GLY A 8 -3.86 -1.60 2.52
N GLY A 9 -3.26 -0.65 1.80
CA GLY A 9 -3.18 0.73 2.24
C GLY A 9 -4.48 1.52 2.16
N LEU A 10 -5.54 0.94 1.60
CA LEU A 10 -6.84 1.60 1.60
C LEU A 10 -7.59 1.40 2.91
N GLY A 11 -7.14 0.49 3.77
CA GLY A 11 -7.73 0.31 5.08
C GLY A 11 -7.33 1.43 6.02
N PHE A 12 -8.00 1.48 7.18
CA PHE A 12 -7.75 2.55 8.14
C PHE A 12 -6.31 2.57 8.64
N ILE A 13 -5.81 1.41 9.05
CA ILE A 13 -4.43 1.34 9.59
C ILE A 13 -3.42 1.61 8.48
N GLY A 14 -3.66 1.01 7.30
CA GLY A 14 -2.73 1.19 6.19
C GLY A 14 -2.65 2.62 5.72
N SER A 15 -3.78 3.32 5.66
CA SER A 15 -3.77 4.71 5.20
C SER A 15 -3.04 5.62 6.18
N ASN A 16 -3.18 5.36 7.48
CA ASN A 16 -2.45 6.14 8.48
C ASN A 16 -0.94 5.89 8.38
N LEU A 17 -0.55 4.66 8.11
CA LEU A 17 0.86 4.34 7.92
C LEU A 17 1.41 5.06 6.70
N ILE A 18 0.65 5.06 5.60
CA ILE A 18 1.09 5.73 4.38
C ILE A 18 1.31 7.22 4.64
N GLU A 19 0.38 7.85 5.34
CA GLU A 19 0.51 9.27 5.65
C GLU A 19 1.79 9.55 6.43
N LEU A 20 2.08 8.71 7.42
CA LEU A 20 3.30 8.85 8.20
C LEU A 20 4.54 8.70 7.33
N LEU A 21 4.55 7.69 6.45
CA LEU A 21 5.70 7.45 5.57
C LEU A 21 5.92 8.62 4.61
N LEU A 22 4.84 9.19 4.09
CA LEU A 22 4.97 10.35 3.21
C LEU A 22 5.56 11.54 3.95
N LYS A 23 5.19 11.72 5.21
CA LYS A 23 5.77 12.80 6.02
C LYS A 23 7.26 12.58 6.26
N LYS A 24 7.71 11.34 6.20
CA LYS A 24 9.13 11.03 6.37
C LYS A 24 9.89 11.01 5.05
N ASN A 25 9.27 11.51 3.99
CA ASN A 25 9.88 11.67 2.68
C ASN A 25 10.19 10.37 1.96
N TYR A 26 9.39 9.34 2.21
CA TYR A 26 9.44 8.12 1.40
C TYR A 26 8.51 8.25 0.21
N PHE A 27 8.86 7.54 -0.87
CA PHE A 27 7.93 7.33 -1.97
C PHE A 27 7.15 6.05 -1.65
N VAL A 28 5.82 6.15 -1.58
CA VAL A 28 4.99 5.05 -1.14
C VAL A 28 4.15 4.52 -2.28
N ILE A 29 4.25 3.22 -2.53
CA ILE A 29 3.43 2.52 -3.51
C ILE A 29 2.40 1.71 -2.72
N ASN A 30 1.13 2.09 -2.82
CA ASN A 30 0.05 1.37 -2.17
C ASN A 30 -0.52 0.34 -3.13
N VAL A 31 -0.40 -0.93 -2.76
CA VAL A 31 -0.93 -2.04 -3.57
C VAL A 31 -2.13 -2.61 -2.84
N ASP A 32 -3.30 -2.57 -3.48
CA ASP A 32 -4.53 -3.02 -2.85
C ASP A 32 -5.42 -3.63 -3.92
N LYS A 33 -6.08 -4.72 -3.59
CA LYS A 33 -6.99 -5.35 -4.54
C LYS A 33 -8.38 -4.71 -4.55
N VAL A 34 -8.63 -3.78 -3.66
CA VAL A 34 -9.87 -3.01 -3.57
C VAL A 34 -11.07 -3.93 -3.31
N THR A 35 -11.21 -4.36 -2.07
CA THR A 35 -12.38 -5.12 -1.64
C THR A 35 -13.43 -4.14 -1.13
N TYR A 36 -14.61 -4.66 -0.82
CA TYR A 36 -15.65 -3.80 -0.27
C TYR A 36 -15.27 -3.19 1.10
N SER A 37 -14.29 -3.77 1.78
CA SER A 37 -13.80 -3.20 3.03
C SER A 37 -12.79 -2.09 2.80
N SER A 38 -12.33 -1.91 1.56
CA SER A 38 -11.40 -0.84 1.24
C SER A 38 -12.15 0.48 1.14
N ASN A 39 -11.49 1.57 1.50
CA ASN A 39 -12.14 2.87 1.48
C ASN A 39 -11.19 3.94 0.96
N PHE A 40 -11.44 4.40 -0.26
CA PHE A 40 -10.63 5.45 -0.87
C PHE A 40 -10.70 6.77 -0.11
N TYR A 41 -11.76 6.98 0.66
CA TYR A 41 -11.84 8.17 1.49
C TYR A 41 -10.66 8.27 2.44
N ASN A 42 -10.15 7.14 2.89
CA ASN A 42 -9.01 7.12 3.82
C ASN A 42 -7.74 7.69 3.19
N THR A 43 -7.70 7.81 1.86
CA THR A 43 -6.53 8.33 1.17
C THR A 43 -6.70 9.76 0.69
N LYS A 44 -7.81 10.40 1.02
CA LYS A 44 -8.13 11.70 0.43
C LYS A 44 -7.10 12.79 0.72
N THR A 45 -6.40 12.68 1.85
CA THR A 45 -5.43 13.70 2.22
C THR A 45 -4.13 13.60 1.44
N PHE A 46 -3.86 12.45 0.81
CA PHE A 46 -2.59 12.27 0.11
C PHE A 46 -2.72 11.65 -1.27
N LYS A 47 -3.92 11.40 -1.75
CA LYS A 47 -4.09 10.71 -3.04
C LYS A 47 -3.43 11.44 -4.20
N ASN A 48 -3.23 12.74 -4.07
CA ASN A 48 -2.60 13.55 -5.12
C ASN A 48 -1.15 13.91 -4.78
N ASP A 49 -0.61 13.34 -3.71
CA ASP A 49 0.78 13.59 -3.35
C ASP A 49 1.69 13.00 -4.43
N LYS A 50 2.69 13.77 -4.85
CA LYS A 50 3.60 13.33 -5.92
C LYS A 50 4.42 12.10 -5.51
N ASN A 51 4.53 11.85 -4.23
CA ASN A 51 5.29 10.71 -3.70
C ASN A 51 4.41 9.51 -3.37
N TYR A 52 3.16 9.55 -3.79
CA TYR A 52 2.20 8.47 -3.55
C TYR A 52 1.76 7.87 -4.87
N LYS A 53 1.76 6.55 -4.95
CA LYS A 53 1.26 5.83 -6.13
C LYS A 53 0.34 4.71 -5.68
N PHE A 54 -0.84 4.64 -6.28
CA PHE A 54 -1.77 3.54 -6.03
C PHE A 54 -1.74 2.57 -7.19
N ILE A 55 -1.67 1.27 -6.88
CA ILE A 55 -1.74 0.22 -7.88
C ILE A 55 -2.78 -0.79 -7.42
N LYS A 56 -3.81 -1.00 -8.24
CA LYS A 56 -4.80 -2.04 -7.96
C LYS A 56 -4.22 -3.39 -8.34
N CYS A 57 -3.96 -4.22 -7.35
CA CYS A 57 -3.35 -5.52 -7.60
C CYS A 57 -3.56 -6.41 -6.38
N ASP A 58 -3.90 -7.67 -6.62
CA ASP A 58 -3.96 -8.66 -5.56
C ASP A 58 -2.52 -9.12 -5.28
N ILE A 59 -2.12 -9.16 -4.01
CA ILE A 59 -0.77 -9.55 -3.65
C ILE A 59 -0.45 -10.99 -4.05
N ASN A 60 -1.48 -11.79 -4.31
CA ASN A 60 -1.29 -13.16 -4.79
C ASN A 60 -1.13 -13.24 -6.31
N ASN A 61 -1.22 -12.11 -7.00
CA ASN A 61 -1.07 -12.03 -8.43
C ASN A 61 0.41 -11.94 -8.79
N LYS A 62 0.80 -12.61 -9.88
CA LYS A 62 2.19 -12.56 -10.33
C LYS A 62 2.66 -11.15 -10.68
N LYS A 63 1.75 -10.24 -10.93
CA LYS A 63 2.11 -8.84 -11.22
C LYS A 63 2.83 -8.19 -10.06
N ILE A 64 2.69 -8.72 -8.85
CA ILE A 64 3.39 -8.15 -7.70
C ILE A 64 4.91 -8.21 -7.89
N GLU A 65 5.41 -9.27 -8.55
CA GLU A 65 6.83 -9.37 -8.83
C GLU A 65 7.30 -8.28 -9.78
N GLN A 66 6.46 -7.95 -10.77
CA GLN A 66 6.78 -6.87 -11.70
C GLN A 66 6.86 -5.53 -10.97
N ILE A 67 5.97 -5.32 -10.01
CA ILE A 67 5.98 -4.10 -9.21
C ILE A 67 7.26 -4.02 -8.39
N PHE A 68 7.66 -5.13 -7.75
CA PHE A 68 8.90 -5.16 -7.00
C PHE A 68 10.11 -4.86 -7.87
N ASN A 69 10.14 -5.45 -9.08
CA ASN A 69 11.27 -5.24 -9.99
C ASN A 69 11.31 -3.82 -10.51
N LYS A 70 10.15 -3.21 -10.73
CA LYS A 70 10.08 -1.85 -11.25
C LYS A 70 10.50 -0.82 -10.23
N TYR A 71 10.03 -0.95 -9.01
CA TYR A 71 10.24 0.09 -7.99
C TYR A 71 11.39 -0.20 -7.06
N LYS A 72 11.79 -1.47 -6.91
CA LYS A 72 12.90 -1.89 -6.06
C LYS A 72 12.80 -1.27 -4.66
N PRO A 73 11.70 -1.55 -3.94
CA PRO A 73 11.50 -0.92 -2.64
C PRO A 73 12.52 -1.39 -1.62
N ILE A 74 12.77 -0.54 -0.63
CA ILE A 74 13.65 -0.92 0.48
C ILE A 74 12.92 -1.71 1.55
N GLY A 75 11.58 -1.70 1.52
CA GLY A 75 10.79 -2.44 2.50
C GLY A 75 9.36 -2.56 2.07
N ILE A 76 8.66 -3.47 2.72
CA ILE A 76 7.26 -3.75 2.43
C ILE A 76 6.51 -3.88 3.75
N PHE A 77 5.37 -3.17 3.86
CA PHE A 77 4.43 -3.37 4.95
C PHE A 77 3.23 -4.11 4.39
N ASN A 78 3.09 -5.37 4.77
CA ASN A 78 2.03 -6.22 4.23
C ASN A 78 0.84 -6.25 5.19
N LEU A 79 -0.11 -5.36 4.96
CA LEU A 79 -1.32 -5.26 5.78
C LEU A 79 -2.51 -5.94 5.14
N ALA A 80 -2.40 -6.34 3.88
CA ALA A 80 -3.51 -6.94 3.17
C ALA A 80 -3.82 -8.35 3.65
N ALA A 81 -2.87 -9.01 4.30
CA ALA A 81 -3.02 -10.39 4.71
C ALA A 81 -3.68 -10.55 6.07
N GLU A 82 -4.02 -9.47 6.71
CA GLU A 82 -4.52 -9.53 8.08
C GLU A 82 -5.85 -10.25 8.20
N THR A 83 -6.48 -10.47 7.13
CA THR A 83 -7.79 -11.06 7.18
C THR A 83 -7.80 -12.45 7.68
N HIS A 84 -7.08 -12.88 8.04
CA HIS A 84 -7.38 -14.10 8.46
C HIS A 84 -6.96 -14.46 9.69
N VAL A 85 -7.50 -14.40 10.19
CA VAL A 85 -7.11 -14.58 11.22
C VAL A 85 -7.12 -15.66 11.87
N ASP A 86 -7.45 -15.86 11.71
CA ASP A 86 -7.56 -16.39 12.21
C ASP A 86 -7.27 -17.44 12.35
N ARG A 87 -7.00 -17.74 12.31
CA ARG A 87 -6.64 -18.54 12.33
C ARG A 87 -6.07 -19.19 13.01
N SER A 88 -6.21 -19.22 13.41
CA SER A 88 -5.72 -19.52 13.95
C SER A 88 -5.45 -19.79 14.32
#